data_92f7a27b79ee1ce1232935a61bc81179
#
_entry.id   92f7a27b79ee1ce1232935a61bc81179
#
_cell.length_a   1.000
_cell.length_b   1.000
_cell.length_c   1.000
_cell.angle_alpha   90.00
_cell.angle_beta   90.00
_cell.angle_gamma   90.00
#
_symmetry.space_group_name_H-M   'P 1'
#
loop_
_entity.id
_entity.type
_entity.pdbx_description
1 polymer ?
#
loop_
_entity_poly.entity_id
_entity_poly.type
_entity_poly.pdbx_seq_one_letter_code
_entity_poly.pdbx_strand_id
1 'polypeptide(L)'
;MASEKSFSAAARKLGKSQSALSIAVANLEIDFGVSLFDRSGRYPILTAHGQSLLRDAEAILHQCSSMENRANSLAAELESQVTIAIDETIPFQILNHNLAGFAEYFPPVDLNILHPSSQYIQQLIEQGDASLGIMCAGAHYPKNIYFKRLGNIAFANVVHREHPLANLPQVNFEQLNQHRPLVYLPLLDKLPTSEYLSGTNQWRMASYLTLMNTLCAGMGWATVPKQLVLDLQLQEQLCELQLTSYPHTEWEVGVDLIWSSSERLGKAGSWLRDAFGLTPI
;
A
#
# COMPACT_ATOMS: atom_id res chain seq x y z
N MET A 1 -14.52 -11.57 -17.03
CA MET A 1 -14.11 -12.63 -17.99
C MET A 1 -12.64 -12.98 -17.78
N ALA A 2 -11.73 -12.03 -17.83
CA ALA A 2 -10.30 -12.29 -17.63
C ALA A 2 -9.97 -12.93 -16.25
N SER A 3 -10.72 -12.59 -15.21
CA SER A 3 -10.59 -13.16 -13.86
C SER A 3 -11.31 -14.50 -13.66
N GLU A 4 -12.19 -14.91 -14.60
CA GLU A 4 -13.00 -16.11 -14.49
C GLU A 4 -12.48 -17.21 -15.44
N LYS A 5 -12.49 -18.46 -14.99
CA LYS A 5 -11.94 -19.60 -15.74
C LYS A 5 -12.77 -20.01 -16.98
N SER A 6 -13.98 -19.45 -17.19
CA SER A 6 -14.83 -19.77 -18.34
C SER A 6 -15.86 -18.69 -18.64
N PHE A 7 -16.32 -18.62 -19.91
CA PHE A 7 -17.42 -17.75 -20.32
C PHE A 7 -18.72 -18.01 -19.54
N SER A 8 -18.99 -19.26 -19.19
CA SER A 8 -20.18 -19.64 -18.40
C SER A 8 -20.11 -19.11 -16.96
N ALA A 9 -18.91 -19.14 -16.34
CA ALA A 9 -18.73 -18.60 -14.99
C ALA A 9 -18.87 -17.08 -14.98
N ALA A 10 -18.24 -16.40 -15.94
CA ALA A 10 -18.32 -14.96 -16.10
C ALA A 10 -19.77 -14.50 -16.39
N ALA A 11 -20.49 -15.22 -17.26
CA ALA A 11 -21.87 -14.91 -17.59
C ALA A 11 -22.80 -15.01 -16.36
N ARG A 12 -22.63 -16.05 -15.54
CA ARG A 12 -23.39 -16.20 -14.28
C ARG A 12 -23.13 -15.03 -13.33
N LYS A 13 -21.87 -14.62 -13.18
CA LYS A 13 -21.50 -13.51 -12.32
C LYS A 13 -22.10 -12.16 -12.78
N LEU A 14 -22.23 -11.99 -14.09
CA LEU A 14 -22.80 -10.78 -14.71
C LEU A 14 -24.34 -10.85 -14.88
N GLY A 15 -24.99 -11.92 -14.47
CA GLY A 15 -26.45 -12.12 -14.67
C GLY A 15 -26.85 -12.18 -16.14
N LYS A 16 -25.95 -12.62 -17.04
CA LYS A 16 -26.14 -12.71 -18.48
C LYS A 16 -26.08 -14.15 -18.97
N SER A 17 -26.58 -14.41 -20.19
CA SER A 17 -26.40 -15.71 -20.82
C SER A 17 -24.95 -15.83 -21.36
N GLN A 18 -24.44 -17.08 -21.41
CA GLN A 18 -23.13 -17.35 -21.99
C GLN A 18 -23.05 -16.92 -23.47
N SER A 19 -24.13 -17.12 -24.21
CA SER A 19 -24.21 -16.72 -25.64
C SER A 19 -24.11 -15.21 -25.79
N ALA A 20 -24.81 -14.42 -24.97
CA ALA A 20 -24.74 -12.98 -25.01
C ALA A 20 -23.31 -12.46 -24.71
N LEU A 21 -22.64 -13.04 -23.70
CA LEU A 21 -21.26 -12.68 -23.37
C LEU A 21 -20.29 -13.07 -24.49
N SER A 22 -20.48 -14.26 -25.08
CA SER A 22 -19.62 -14.73 -26.21
C SER A 22 -19.76 -13.82 -27.43
N ILE A 23 -20.99 -13.41 -27.78
CA ILE A 23 -21.26 -12.49 -28.89
C ILE A 23 -20.64 -11.11 -28.60
N ALA A 24 -20.79 -10.59 -27.40
CA ALA A 24 -20.23 -9.28 -27.03
C ALA A 24 -18.70 -9.28 -27.17
N VAL A 25 -18.03 -10.34 -26.70
CA VAL A 25 -16.57 -10.47 -26.87
C VAL A 25 -16.18 -10.63 -28.36
N ALA A 26 -16.93 -11.41 -29.12
CA ALA A 26 -16.66 -11.58 -30.56
C ALA A 26 -16.82 -10.27 -31.34
N ASN A 27 -17.85 -9.46 -31.03
CA ASN A 27 -18.02 -8.15 -31.63
C ASN A 27 -16.85 -7.21 -31.28
N LEU A 28 -16.41 -7.22 -30.03
CA LEU A 28 -15.25 -6.43 -29.60
C LEU A 28 -13.96 -6.84 -30.33
N GLU A 29 -13.75 -8.14 -30.54
CA GLU A 29 -12.63 -8.69 -31.36
C GLU A 29 -12.71 -8.21 -32.82
N ILE A 30 -13.91 -8.13 -33.38
CA ILE A 30 -14.15 -7.61 -34.73
C ILE A 30 -13.87 -6.11 -34.80
N ASP A 31 -14.39 -5.34 -33.85
CA ASP A 31 -14.26 -3.88 -33.81
C ASP A 31 -12.79 -3.45 -33.65
N PHE A 32 -12.02 -4.18 -32.86
CA PHE A 32 -10.59 -3.92 -32.65
C PHE A 32 -9.68 -4.58 -33.69
N GLY A 33 -10.20 -5.50 -34.49
CA GLY A 33 -9.43 -6.23 -35.52
C GLY A 33 -8.38 -7.19 -34.94
N VAL A 34 -8.50 -7.57 -33.67
CA VAL A 34 -7.57 -8.47 -32.96
C VAL A 34 -8.31 -9.49 -32.11
N SER A 35 -7.76 -10.70 -31.98
CA SER A 35 -8.30 -11.70 -31.07
C SER A 35 -7.87 -11.36 -29.63
N LEU A 36 -8.83 -11.27 -28.71
CA LEU A 36 -8.61 -11.03 -27.29
C LEU A 36 -8.41 -12.31 -26.50
N PHE A 37 -9.02 -13.42 -26.97
CA PHE A 37 -8.91 -14.73 -26.31
C PHE A 37 -8.44 -15.80 -27.28
N ASP A 38 -7.47 -16.57 -26.84
CA ASP A 38 -7.13 -17.85 -27.47
C ASP A 38 -8.13 -18.91 -26.94
N ARG A 39 -8.84 -19.54 -27.91
CA ARG A 39 -9.88 -20.55 -27.64
C ARG A 39 -9.45 -21.96 -28.10
N SER A 40 -8.18 -22.15 -28.46
CA SER A 40 -7.65 -23.44 -28.91
C SER A 40 -7.62 -24.51 -27.81
N GLY A 41 -7.54 -24.07 -26.52
CA GLY A 41 -7.52 -24.94 -25.37
C GLY A 41 -8.89 -25.18 -24.73
N ARG A 42 -8.91 -26.02 -23.69
CA ARG A 42 -10.14 -26.33 -22.91
C ARG A 42 -10.77 -25.10 -22.25
N TYR A 43 -9.95 -24.11 -21.93
CA TYR A 43 -10.37 -22.83 -21.33
C TYR A 43 -9.82 -21.66 -22.14
N PRO A 44 -10.60 -20.59 -22.35
CA PRO A 44 -10.12 -19.42 -23.07
C PRO A 44 -9.07 -18.68 -22.25
N ILE A 45 -7.95 -18.36 -22.88
CA ILE A 45 -6.83 -17.63 -22.30
C ILE A 45 -6.68 -16.31 -23.04
N LEU A 46 -6.35 -15.22 -22.33
CA LEU A 46 -6.07 -13.94 -22.96
C LEU A 46 -4.85 -14.03 -23.87
N THR A 47 -4.97 -13.47 -25.07
CA THR A 47 -3.84 -13.23 -25.95
C THR A 47 -2.98 -12.07 -25.43
N ALA A 48 -1.80 -11.83 -26.05
CA ALA A 48 -0.98 -10.66 -25.72
C ALA A 48 -1.75 -9.34 -25.99
N HIS A 49 -2.54 -9.28 -27.05
CA HIS A 49 -3.43 -8.14 -27.35
C HIS A 49 -4.54 -8.02 -26.29
N GLY A 50 -5.14 -9.16 -25.89
CA GLY A 50 -6.14 -9.19 -24.83
C GLY A 50 -5.62 -8.70 -23.49
N GLN A 51 -4.38 -9.04 -23.12
CA GLN A 51 -3.74 -8.57 -21.89
C GLN A 51 -3.45 -7.05 -21.92
N SER A 52 -3.04 -6.52 -23.08
CA SER A 52 -2.81 -5.09 -23.24
C SER A 52 -4.11 -4.31 -23.11
N LEU A 53 -5.13 -4.68 -23.89
CA LEU A 53 -6.43 -4.00 -23.90
C LEU A 53 -7.24 -4.21 -22.62
N LEU A 54 -6.96 -5.27 -21.85
CA LEU A 54 -7.59 -5.44 -20.52
C LEU A 54 -7.24 -4.30 -19.58
N ARG A 55 -5.98 -3.86 -19.57
CA ARG A 55 -5.55 -2.73 -18.72
C ARG A 55 -6.27 -1.44 -19.09
N ASP A 56 -6.43 -1.18 -20.38
CA ASP A 56 -7.16 -0.02 -20.86
C ASP A 56 -8.66 -0.10 -20.52
N ALA A 57 -9.25 -1.30 -20.66
CA ALA A 57 -10.66 -1.55 -20.31
C ALA A 57 -10.89 -1.40 -18.78
N GLU A 58 -9.98 -1.86 -17.96
CA GLU A 58 -10.02 -1.66 -16.49
C GLU A 58 -9.95 -0.19 -16.14
N ALA A 59 -9.08 0.59 -16.79
CA ALA A 59 -8.99 2.03 -16.59
C ALA A 59 -10.30 2.75 -17.00
N ILE A 60 -10.92 2.38 -18.12
CA ILE A 60 -12.21 2.94 -18.56
C ILE A 60 -13.33 2.61 -17.57
N LEU A 61 -13.44 1.35 -17.14
CA LEU A 61 -14.45 0.93 -16.16
C LEU A 61 -14.29 1.68 -14.85
N HIS A 62 -13.05 1.90 -14.44
CA HIS A 62 -12.73 2.69 -13.27
C HIS A 62 -13.20 4.15 -13.41
N GLN A 63 -12.94 4.80 -14.56
CA GLN A 63 -13.43 6.14 -14.84
C GLN A 63 -14.97 6.23 -14.85
N CYS A 64 -15.65 5.18 -15.35
CA CYS A 64 -17.12 5.10 -15.29
C CYS A 64 -17.59 5.05 -13.83
N SER A 65 -16.98 4.20 -13.00
CA SER A 65 -17.31 4.12 -11.57
C SER A 65 -17.04 5.44 -10.85
N SER A 66 -15.95 6.12 -11.14
CA SER A 66 -15.66 7.47 -10.61
C SER A 66 -16.71 8.49 -11.03
N MET A 67 -17.21 8.42 -12.27
CA MET A 67 -18.28 9.28 -12.75
C MET A 67 -19.61 8.99 -12.03
N GLU A 68 -19.97 7.72 -11.84
CA GLU A 68 -21.17 7.32 -11.08
C GLU A 68 -21.07 7.77 -9.62
N ASN A 69 -19.93 7.59 -8.98
CA ASN A 69 -19.68 8.07 -7.62
C ASN A 69 -19.80 9.59 -7.53
N ARG A 70 -19.27 10.32 -8.52
CA ARG A 70 -19.46 11.79 -8.61
C ARG A 70 -20.92 12.18 -8.77
N ALA A 71 -21.67 11.48 -9.62
CA ALA A 71 -23.10 11.75 -9.80
C ALA A 71 -23.89 11.47 -8.51
N ASN A 72 -23.58 10.38 -7.83
CA ASN A 72 -24.18 10.02 -6.54
C ASN A 72 -23.79 10.99 -5.42
N SER A 73 -22.54 11.43 -5.37
CA SER A 73 -22.05 12.44 -4.41
C SER A 73 -22.72 13.80 -4.61
N LEU A 74 -23.00 14.17 -5.87
CA LEU A 74 -23.75 15.39 -6.22
C LEU A 74 -25.22 15.32 -5.77
N ALA A 75 -25.79 14.11 -5.72
CA ALA A 75 -27.20 13.91 -5.36
C ALA A 75 -27.43 13.69 -3.85
N ALA A 76 -26.47 13.14 -3.12
CA ALA A 76 -26.66 12.64 -1.73
C ALA A 76 -25.76 13.26 -0.67
N GLU A 77 -24.83 14.16 -0.99
CA GLU A 77 -23.89 14.81 -0.04
C GLU A 77 -23.01 13.84 0.80
N LEU A 78 -23.20 12.53 0.72
CA LEU A 78 -22.46 11.50 1.48
C LEU A 78 -22.06 10.35 0.56
N GLU A 79 -20.79 9.97 0.61
CA GLU A 79 -20.28 8.79 -0.10
C GLU A 79 -20.83 7.50 0.51
N SER A 80 -21.10 6.51 -0.32
CA SER A 80 -21.41 5.15 0.18
C SER A 80 -20.16 4.44 0.70
N GLN A 81 -18.97 4.83 0.21
CA GLN A 81 -17.71 4.19 0.51
C GLN A 81 -16.57 5.20 0.44
N VAL A 82 -15.60 5.07 1.34
CA VAL A 82 -14.31 5.74 1.31
C VAL A 82 -13.20 4.70 1.27
N THR A 83 -12.24 4.84 0.36
CA THR A 83 -11.06 3.97 0.30
C THR A 83 -9.82 4.77 0.71
N ILE A 84 -9.08 4.26 1.68
CA ILE A 84 -7.80 4.84 2.11
C ILE A 84 -6.66 3.84 1.84
N ALA A 85 -5.53 4.33 1.35
CA ALA A 85 -4.31 3.56 1.14
C ALA A 85 -3.26 4.00 2.16
N ILE A 86 -2.76 3.08 2.97
CA ILE A 86 -1.81 3.34 4.05
C ILE A 86 -0.56 2.50 3.81
N ASP A 87 0.61 3.13 3.79
CA ASP A 87 1.87 2.41 3.65
C ASP A 87 2.04 1.39 4.80
N GLU A 88 2.47 0.18 4.46
CA GLU A 88 2.67 -0.92 5.43
C GLU A 88 3.62 -0.57 6.58
N THR A 89 4.48 0.43 6.40
CA THR A 89 5.44 0.88 7.42
C THR A 89 4.88 1.91 8.39
N ILE A 90 3.67 2.45 8.11
CA ILE A 90 3.01 3.37 9.03
C ILE A 90 2.40 2.59 10.19
N PRO A 91 2.80 2.84 11.44
CA PRO A 91 2.22 2.16 12.59
C PRO A 91 0.71 2.44 12.69
N PHE A 92 -0.10 1.40 12.56
CA PHE A 92 -1.56 1.53 12.49
C PHE A 92 -2.17 2.17 13.76
N GLN A 93 -1.51 1.99 14.89
CA GLN A 93 -1.93 2.57 16.18
C GLN A 93 -2.10 4.09 16.13
N ILE A 94 -1.30 4.78 15.30
CA ILE A 94 -1.35 6.24 15.13
C ILE A 94 -2.69 6.67 14.50
N LEU A 95 -3.32 5.78 13.73
CA LEU A 95 -4.53 6.07 12.96
C LEU A 95 -5.82 5.69 13.70
N ASN A 96 -5.72 4.88 14.75
CA ASN A 96 -6.88 4.28 15.45
C ASN A 96 -7.90 5.32 15.92
N HIS A 97 -7.43 6.44 16.46
CA HIS A 97 -8.33 7.49 16.96
C HIS A 97 -9.19 8.07 15.84
N ASN A 98 -8.60 8.37 14.70
CA ASN A 98 -9.30 8.94 13.55
C ASN A 98 -10.26 7.93 12.93
N LEU A 99 -9.88 6.66 12.87
CA LEU A 99 -10.72 5.59 12.35
C LEU A 99 -11.91 5.29 13.28
N ALA A 100 -11.71 5.35 14.59
CA ALA A 100 -12.79 5.22 15.56
C ALA A 100 -13.79 6.38 15.42
N GLY A 101 -13.32 7.62 15.30
CA GLY A 101 -14.15 8.77 15.03
C GLY A 101 -14.91 8.64 13.71
N PHE A 102 -14.27 8.16 12.64
CA PHE A 102 -14.94 7.92 11.36
C PHE A 102 -16.11 6.94 11.50
N ALA A 103 -15.91 5.83 12.20
CA ALA A 103 -16.95 4.83 12.43
C ALA A 103 -18.13 5.39 13.23
N GLU A 104 -17.88 6.33 14.15
CA GLU A 104 -18.92 6.98 14.96
C GLU A 104 -19.71 8.03 14.15
N TYR A 105 -19.02 8.87 13.36
CA TYR A 105 -19.66 9.97 12.62
C TYR A 105 -20.30 9.53 11.32
N PHE A 106 -19.79 8.46 10.68
CA PHE A 106 -20.23 7.98 9.38
C PHE A 106 -20.58 6.48 9.38
N PRO A 107 -21.47 6.02 10.27
CA PRO A 107 -21.78 4.61 10.39
C PRO A 107 -22.36 3.94 9.12
N PRO A 108 -23.03 4.65 8.19
CA PRO A 108 -23.50 4.05 6.94
C PRO A 108 -22.46 4.02 5.81
N VAL A 109 -21.26 4.57 6.02
CA VAL A 109 -20.23 4.66 4.99
C VAL A 109 -19.24 3.51 5.14
N ASP A 110 -19.10 2.72 4.09
CA ASP A 110 -18.10 1.65 4.06
C ASP A 110 -16.69 2.25 4.01
N LEU A 111 -15.78 1.72 4.82
CA LEU A 111 -14.38 2.11 4.81
C LEU A 111 -13.51 0.95 4.32
N ASN A 112 -12.85 1.14 3.18
CA ASN A 112 -11.82 0.23 2.68
C ASN A 112 -10.45 0.73 3.08
N ILE A 113 -9.66 -0.14 3.70
CA ILE A 113 -8.28 0.14 4.07
C ILE A 113 -7.37 -0.76 3.25
N LEU A 114 -6.52 -0.16 2.42
CA LEU A 114 -5.53 -0.84 1.61
C LEU A 114 -4.15 -0.63 2.21
N HIS A 115 -3.31 -1.66 2.19
CA HIS A 115 -1.92 -1.60 2.66
C HIS A 115 -0.92 -1.89 1.53
N PRO A 116 -0.81 -1.02 0.52
CA PRO A 116 0.21 -1.13 -0.49
C PRO A 116 1.53 -0.53 -0.02
N SER A 117 2.63 -0.84 -0.71
CA SER A 117 3.87 -0.07 -0.52
C SER A 117 3.73 1.36 -1.06
N SER A 118 4.48 2.31 -0.48
CA SER A 118 4.43 3.75 -0.80
C SER A 118 4.42 4.08 -2.30
N GLN A 119 5.17 3.31 -3.11
CA GLN A 119 5.27 3.56 -4.56
C GLN A 119 3.94 3.37 -5.31
N TYR A 120 3.02 2.56 -4.78
CA TYR A 120 1.72 2.30 -5.41
C TYR A 120 0.63 3.25 -4.89
N ILE A 121 0.82 3.90 -3.74
CA ILE A 121 -0.20 4.77 -3.15
C ILE A 121 -0.50 5.96 -4.07
N GLN A 122 0.53 6.59 -4.63
CA GLN A 122 0.33 7.69 -5.58
C GLN A 122 -0.49 7.26 -6.79
N GLN A 123 -0.20 6.09 -7.35
CA GLN A 123 -0.93 5.55 -8.48
C GLN A 123 -2.41 5.29 -8.14
N LEU A 124 -2.70 4.72 -6.97
CA LEU A 124 -4.06 4.49 -6.50
C LEU A 124 -4.85 5.81 -6.38
N ILE A 125 -4.21 6.88 -5.88
CA ILE A 125 -4.83 8.21 -5.80
C ILE A 125 -5.04 8.81 -7.19
N GLU A 126 -4.09 8.70 -8.12
CA GLU A 126 -4.22 9.22 -9.48
C GLU A 126 -5.30 8.52 -10.28
N GLN A 127 -5.47 7.21 -10.06
CA GLN A 127 -6.49 6.39 -10.71
C GLN A 127 -7.86 6.53 -10.06
N GLY A 128 -7.94 7.15 -8.84
CA GLY A 128 -9.15 7.24 -8.04
C GLY A 128 -9.54 5.93 -7.36
N ASP A 129 -8.64 4.93 -7.30
CA ASP A 129 -8.82 3.66 -6.58
C ASP A 129 -8.77 3.86 -5.06
N ALA A 130 -8.13 4.93 -4.61
CA ALA A 130 -8.16 5.39 -3.24
C ALA A 130 -8.45 6.90 -3.16
N SER A 131 -9.27 7.29 -2.20
CA SER A 131 -9.63 8.69 -1.93
C SER A 131 -8.53 9.44 -1.19
N LEU A 132 -7.84 8.75 -0.28
CA LEU A 132 -6.77 9.28 0.57
C LEU A 132 -5.60 8.30 0.62
N GLY A 133 -4.39 8.82 0.70
CA GLY A 133 -3.17 8.05 0.90
C GLY A 133 -2.36 8.55 2.08
N ILE A 134 -1.86 7.66 2.93
CA ILE A 134 -0.88 7.97 3.99
C ILE A 134 0.38 7.20 3.68
N MET A 135 1.49 7.89 3.46
CA MET A 135 2.71 7.29 2.97
C MET A 135 3.97 7.98 3.48
N CYS A 136 5.09 7.29 3.41
CA CYS A 136 6.39 7.93 3.58
C CYS A 136 6.57 9.01 2.52
N ALA A 137 7.02 10.19 2.94
CA ALA A 137 7.16 11.37 2.08
C ALA A 137 7.92 11.07 0.79
N GLY A 138 7.35 11.48 -0.32
CA GLY A 138 7.98 11.43 -1.63
C GLY A 138 8.88 12.63 -1.88
N ALA A 139 9.91 12.45 -2.72
CA ALA A 139 10.73 13.57 -3.17
C ALA A 139 9.96 14.54 -4.07
N HIS A 140 9.00 14.03 -4.81
CA HIS A 140 8.15 14.78 -5.73
C HIS A 140 6.74 14.21 -5.76
N TYR A 141 5.75 15.07 -5.93
CA TYR A 141 4.37 14.71 -6.20
C TYR A 141 3.92 15.25 -7.56
N PRO A 142 3.14 14.49 -8.33
CA PRO A 142 2.48 14.99 -9.54
C PRO A 142 1.60 16.21 -9.25
N LYS A 143 1.40 17.06 -10.27
CA LYS A 143 0.61 18.31 -10.11
C LYS A 143 -0.85 18.08 -9.72
N ASN A 144 -1.38 16.90 -10.02
CA ASN A 144 -2.74 16.49 -9.69
C ASN A 144 -2.86 15.87 -8.29
N ILE A 145 -1.80 15.85 -7.49
CA ILE A 145 -1.82 15.37 -6.11
C ILE A 145 -1.55 16.53 -5.15
N TYR A 146 -2.47 16.71 -4.21
CA TYR A 146 -2.26 17.55 -3.03
C TYR A 146 -1.66 16.70 -1.92
N PHE A 147 -0.86 17.34 -1.09
CA PHE A 147 -0.30 16.67 0.09
C PHE A 147 -0.28 17.59 1.32
N LYS A 148 -0.29 16.96 2.48
CA LYS A 148 -0.11 17.61 3.78
C LYS A 148 0.83 16.77 4.62
N ARG A 149 1.91 17.38 5.16
CA ARG A 149 2.79 16.72 6.12
C ARG A 149 2.01 16.46 7.42
N LEU A 150 2.00 15.20 7.86
CA LEU A 150 1.40 14.76 9.13
C LEU A 150 2.41 14.77 10.27
N GLY A 151 3.68 14.52 9.98
CA GLY A 151 4.76 14.44 10.94
C GLY A 151 5.90 13.58 10.44
N ASN A 152 6.64 12.98 11.35
CA ASN A 152 7.77 12.12 11.05
C ASN A 152 7.66 10.80 11.83
N ILE A 153 8.10 9.71 11.20
CA ILE A 153 8.28 8.42 11.85
C ILE A 153 9.78 8.20 12.02
N ALA A 154 10.22 7.93 13.24
CA ALA A 154 11.57 7.54 13.53
C ALA A 154 11.77 6.06 13.22
N PHE A 155 12.81 5.73 12.45
CA PHE A 155 13.24 4.36 12.19
C PHE A 155 14.48 4.05 13.02
N ALA A 156 14.56 2.84 13.56
CA ALA A 156 15.68 2.35 14.34
C ALA A 156 16.12 0.96 13.85
N ASN A 157 17.38 0.62 14.11
CA ASN A 157 17.89 -0.72 13.87
C ASN A 157 17.51 -1.64 15.03
N VAL A 158 16.91 -2.78 14.73
CA VAL A 158 16.28 -3.66 15.70
C VAL A 158 16.70 -5.10 15.48
N VAL A 159 16.83 -5.84 16.57
CA VAL A 159 17.06 -7.28 16.60
C VAL A 159 16.15 -7.97 17.61
N HIS A 160 16.03 -9.29 17.49
CA HIS A 160 15.48 -10.10 18.57
C HIS A 160 16.38 -10.04 19.81
N ARG A 161 15.81 -10.07 21.02
CA ARG A 161 16.57 -9.95 22.28
C ARG A 161 17.61 -11.06 22.49
N GLU A 162 17.39 -12.22 21.92
CA GLU A 162 18.34 -13.34 21.99
C GLU A 162 19.40 -13.26 20.88
N HIS A 163 19.34 -12.27 19.99
CA HIS A 163 20.33 -12.11 18.93
C HIS A 163 21.68 -11.67 19.53
N PRO A 164 22.86 -12.16 19.02
CA PRO A 164 24.17 -11.79 19.56
C PRO A 164 24.42 -10.30 19.68
N LEU A 165 23.93 -9.49 18.73
CA LEU A 165 24.07 -8.02 18.75
C LEU A 165 23.31 -7.35 19.91
N ALA A 166 22.26 -7.99 20.44
CA ALA A 166 21.49 -7.45 21.57
C ALA A 166 22.29 -7.34 22.87
N ASN A 167 23.34 -8.14 23.01
CA ASN A 167 24.20 -8.14 24.18
C ASN A 167 25.31 -7.10 24.15
N LEU A 168 25.45 -6.38 23.03
CA LEU A 168 26.46 -5.34 22.87
C LEU A 168 25.90 -3.99 23.30
N PRO A 169 26.64 -3.20 24.13
CA PRO A 169 26.18 -1.88 24.55
C PRO A 169 26.12 -0.90 23.37
N GLN A 170 26.95 -1.10 22.40
CA GLN A 170 27.01 -0.36 21.13
C GLN A 170 27.45 -1.27 20.01
N VAL A 171 26.96 -1.00 18.79
CA VAL A 171 27.22 -1.79 17.59
C VAL A 171 27.79 -0.88 16.48
N ASN A 172 28.87 -1.29 15.84
CA ASN A 172 29.39 -0.61 14.68
C ASN A 172 28.94 -1.28 13.37
N PHE A 173 29.19 -0.65 12.21
CA PHE A 173 28.78 -1.18 10.91
C PHE A 173 29.49 -2.49 10.54
N GLU A 174 30.71 -2.70 10.97
CA GLU A 174 31.42 -3.94 10.73
C GLU A 174 30.73 -5.11 11.45
N GLN A 175 30.32 -4.90 12.70
CA GLN A 175 29.54 -5.89 13.48
C GLN A 175 28.16 -6.14 12.85
N LEU A 176 27.45 -5.08 12.39
CA LEU A 176 26.21 -5.26 11.66
C LEU A 176 26.38 -6.11 10.40
N ASN A 177 27.42 -5.87 9.62
CA ASN A 177 27.69 -6.59 8.37
C ASN A 177 28.09 -8.06 8.58
N GLN A 178 28.50 -8.46 9.79
CA GLN A 178 28.74 -9.87 10.13
C GLN A 178 27.42 -10.64 10.35
N HIS A 179 26.31 -9.92 10.52
CA HIS A 179 24.98 -10.50 10.74
C HIS A 179 24.06 -10.17 9.55
N ARG A 180 23.07 -11.02 9.34
CA ARG A 180 22.13 -10.90 8.20
C ARG A 180 21.23 -9.69 8.32
N PRO A 181 21.27 -8.76 7.35
CA PRO A 181 20.25 -7.72 7.25
C PRO A 181 18.96 -8.28 6.63
N LEU A 182 17.83 -7.93 7.23
CA LEU A 182 16.49 -8.18 6.73
C LEU A 182 15.98 -6.88 6.10
N VAL A 183 15.77 -6.88 4.79
CA VAL A 183 15.54 -5.66 4.02
C VAL A 183 14.11 -5.64 3.48
N TYR A 184 13.37 -4.57 3.79
CA TYR A 184 12.09 -4.29 3.17
C TYR A 184 12.32 -3.56 1.85
N LEU A 185 12.05 -4.23 0.73
CA LEU A 185 12.36 -3.74 -0.62
C LEU A 185 11.79 -2.35 -0.92
N PRO A 186 10.53 -2.02 -0.56
CA PRO A 186 9.97 -0.70 -0.86
C PRO A 186 10.64 0.47 -0.15
N LEU A 187 11.43 0.21 0.90
CA LEU A 187 12.19 1.24 1.63
C LEU A 187 13.68 1.24 1.31
N LEU A 188 14.16 0.31 0.47
CA LEU A 188 15.60 0.12 0.23
C LEU A 188 16.31 1.42 -0.17
N ASP A 189 15.68 2.24 -1.02
CA ASP A 189 16.26 3.49 -1.53
C ASP A 189 15.86 4.74 -0.70
N LYS A 190 15.07 4.57 0.36
CA LYS A 190 14.54 5.68 1.16
C LYS A 190 15.22 5.85 2.51
N LEU A 191 15.89 4.81 2.99
CA LEU A 191 16.57 4.84 4.28
C LEU A 191 18.08 5.02 4.09
N PRO A 192 18.74 5.88 4.86
CA PRO A 192 20.20 6.06 4.82
C PRO A 192 20.98 4.76 5.05
N THR A 193 20.38 3.79 5.75
CA THR A 193 20.97 2.46 5.95
C THR A 193 21.19 1.68 4.66
N SER A 194 20.50 2.01 3.57
CA SER A 194 20.69 1.33 2.29
C SER A 194 22.13 1.45 1.79
N GLU A 195 22.80 2.57 2.05
CA GLU A 195 24.21 2.79 1.68
C GLU A 195 25.17 1.85 2.43
N TYR A 196 24.80 1.41 3.62
CA TYR A 196 25.64 0.54 4.47
C TYR A 196 25.25 -0.94 4.38
N LEU A 197 24.14 -1.25 3.68
CA LEU A 197 23.68 -2.62 3.46
C LEU A 197 24.48 -3.33 2.34
N SER A 198 25.79 -3.14 2.29
CA SER A 198 26.65 -3.78 1.30
C SER A 198 26.95 -5.27 1.57
N GLY A 199 26.38 -5.83 2.62
CA GLY A 199 26.57 -7.23 3.01
C GLY A 199 26.06 -8.24 1.98
N THR A 200 26.79 -9.36 1.84
CA THR A 200 26.52 -10.40 0.83
C THR A 200 25.39 -11.36 1.18
N ASN A 201 24.86 -11.33 2.42
CA ASN A 201 23.87 -12.31 2.92
C ASN A 201 22.56 -11.65 3.32
N GLN A 202 22.04 -10.81 2.46
CA GLN A 202 20.77 -10.08 2.70
C GLN A 202 19.56 -10.94 2.38
N TRP A 203 18.54 -10.88 3.25
CA TRP A 203 17.22 -11.36 2.93
C TRP A 203 16.32 -10.17 2.58
N ARG A 204 15.76 -10.19 1.37
CA ARG A 204 14.94 -9.13 0.83
C ARG A 204 13.48 -9.54 0.80
N MET A 205 12.60 -8.72 1.32
CA MET A 205 11.18 -9.01 1.50
C MET A 205 10.34 -7.91 0.89
N ALA A 206 9.30 -8.31 0.14
CA ALA A 206 8.33 -7.39 -0.45
C ALA A 206 7.15 -7.09 0.48
N SER A 207 6.94 -7.92 1.52
CA SER A 207 5.90 -7.75 2.55
C SER A 207 6.52 -7.36 3.88
N TYR A 208 5.98 -6.31 4.48
CA TYR A 208 6.41 -5.84 5.79
C TYR A 208 6.08 -6.84 6.90
N LEU A 209 4.93 -7.52 6.79
CA LEU A 209 4.56 -8.58 7.74
C LEU A 209 5.58 -9.73 7.73
N THR A 210 6.07 -10.12 6.54
CA THR A 210 7.11 -11.15 6.42
C THR A 210 8.41 -10.70 7.08
N LEU A 211 8.80 -9.44 6.89
CA LEU A 211 9.97 -8.86 7.56
C LEU A 211 9.83 -8.96 9.07
N MET A 212 8.71 -8.49 9.62
CA MET A 212 8.48 -8.48 11.07
C MET A 212 8.48 -9.90 11.66
N ASN A 213 7.81 -10.85 11.02
CA ASN A 213 7.82 -12.25 11.46
C ASN A 213 9.23 -12.85 11.45
N THR A 214 10.03 -12.55 10.42
CA THR A 214 11.41 -13.03 10.30
C THR A 214 12.33 -12.39 11.36
N LEU A 215 12.11 -11.10 11.66
CA LEU A 215 12.82 -10.37 12.71
C LEU A 215 12.49 -10.93 14.10
N CYS A 216 11.21 -11.15 14.41
CA CYS A 216 10.76 -11.77 15.67
C CYS A 216 11.25 -13.23 15.82
N ALA A 217 11.50 -13.92 14.71
CA ALA A 217 12.13 -15.24 14.74
C ALA A 217 13.67 -15.20 14.94
N GLY A 218 14.26 -14.02 15.14
CA GLY A 218 15.70 -13.87 15.43
C GLY A 218 16.61 -14.12 14.24
N MET A 219 16.11 -14.07 13.00
CA MET A 219 16.87 -14.47 11.81
C MET A 219 17.83 -13.41 11.29
N GLY A 220 17.87 -12.24 11.92
CA GLY A 220 18.75 -11.13 11.54
C GLY A 220 18.36 -9.81 12.21
N TRP A 221 18.83 -8.70 11.64
CA TRP A 221 18.50 -7.35 12.07
C TRP A 221 17.76 -6.58 10.96
N ALA A 222 16.93 -5.63 11.34
CA ALA A 222 16.18 -4.79 10.41
C ALA A 222 16.09 -3.34 10.86
N THR A 223 15.87 -2.43 9.91
CA THR A 223 15.49 -1.04 10.19
C THR A 223 13.97 -0.94 10.10
N VAL A 224 13.34 -0.61 11.23
CA VAL A 224 11.87 -0.58 11.37
C VAL A 224 11.43 0.69 12.11
N PRO A 225 10.16 1.11 11.99
CA PRO A 225 9.61 2.19 12.79
C PRO A 225 9.77 1.91 14.28
N LYS A 226 10.33 2.86 15.02
CA LYS A 226 10.59 2.74 16.45
C LYS A 226 9.32 2.51 17.27
N GLN A 227 8.20 3.08 16.82
CA GLN A 227 6.90 2.91 17.45
C GLN A 227 6.47 1.44 17.56
N LEU A 228 6.89 0.59 16.60
CA LEU A 228 6.60 -0.86 16.65
C LEU A 228 7.39 -1.57 17.74
N VAL A 229 8.61 -1.11 18.03
CA VAL A 229 9.43 -1.66 19.12
C VAL A 229 8.85 -1.27 20.48
N LEU A 230 8.16 -0.14 20.56
CA LEU A 230 7.49 0.33 21.76
C LEU A 230 6.14 -0.34 22.02
N ASP A 231 5.62 -1.10 21.04
CA ASP A 231 4.42 -1.92 21.23
C ASP A 231 4.67 -2.98 22.30
N LEU A 232 3.78 -3.04 23.29
CA LEU A 232 3.92 -3.92 24.47
C LEU A 232 4.14 -5.40 24.11
N GLN A 233 3.56 -5.87 23.01
CA GLN A 233 3.72 -7.26 22.57
C GLN A 233 5.09 -7.53 21.93
N LEU A 234 5.70 -6.53 21.30
CA LEU A 234 6.99 -6.65 20.62
C LEU A 234 8.17 -6.28 21.52
N GLN A 235 7.96 -5.45 22.54
CA GLN A 235 9.01 -5.07 23.51
C GLN A 235 9.63 -6.27 24.24
N GLU A 236 8.86 -7.34 24.45
CA GLU A 236 9.39 -8.55 25.09
C GLU A 236 10.33 -9.33 24.16
N GLN A 237 10.18 -9.20 22.83
CA GLN A 237 10.91 -9.98 21.84
C GLN A 237 12.02 -9.18 21.16
N LEU A 238 11.82 -7.89 20.94
CA LEU A 238 12.71 -7.03 20.16
C LEU A 238 13.45 -6.02 21.05
N CYS A 239 14.62 -5.61 20.59
CA CYS A 239 15.37 -4.49 21.17
C CYS A 239 16.05 -3.65 20.10
N GLU A 240 16.17 -2.36 20.39
CA GLU A 240 16.88 -1.40 19.57
C GLU A 240 18.39 -1.53 19.73
N LEU A 241 19.12 -1.44 18.62
CA LEU A 241 20.59 -1.40 18.60
C LEU A 241 21.09 0.04 18.68
N GLN A 242 22.04 0.29 19.57
CA GLN A 242 22.74 1.58 19.63
C GLN A 242 23.96 1.55 18.73
N LEU A 243 23.98 2.41 17.67
CA LEU A 243 25.09 2.46 16.73
C LEU A 243 26.18 3.42 17.19
N THR A 244 27.45 3.00 17.09
CA THR A 244 28.62 3.85 17.45
C THR A 244 28.96 4.88 16.39
N SER A 245 28.71 4.56 15.10
CA SER A 245 29.18 5.34 13.97
C SER A 245 28.30 6.55 13.64
N TYR A 246 27.12 6.62 14.22
CA TYR A 246 26.19 7.75 14.13
C TYR A 246 25.80 8.18 15.52
N PRO A 247 25.88 9.48 15.82
CA PRO A 247 25.39 10.00 17.09
C PRO A 247 23.86 9.82 17.23
N HIS A 248 23.17 9.57 16.11
CA HIS A 248 21.75 9.30 16.03
C HIS A 248 21.52 7.91 15.47
N THR A 249 21.03 7.01 16.29
CA THR A 249 20.61 5.65 15.87
C THR A 249 19.26 5.66 15.18
N GLU A 250 18.60 6.79 15.13
CA GLU A 250 17.25 6.99 14.58
C GLU A 250 17.31 7.81 13.29
N TRP A 251 16.46 7.47 12.34
CA TRP A 251 16.21 8.26 11.13
C TRP A 251 14.77 8.66 11.08
N GLU A 252 14.55 9.95 10.93
CA GLU A 252 13.20 10.47 10.74
C GLU A 252 12.82 10.46 9.26
N VAL A 253 11.71 9.82 8.96
CA VAL A 253 11.07 9.81 7.65
C VAL A 253 9.76 10.57 7.75
N GLY A 254 9.60 11.59 6.91
CA GLY A 254 8.36 12.36 6.86
C GLY A 254 7.19 11.47 6.44
N VAL A 255 6.01 11.74 6.96
CA VAL A 255 4.76 11.09 6.58
C VAL A 255 3.82 12.12 5.98
N ASP A 256 3.33 11.85 4.79
CA ASP A 256 2.42 12.71 4.07
C ASP A 256 1.05 12.05 3.89
N LEU A 257 0.02 12.83 4.11
CA LEU A 257 -1.33 12.56 3.64
C LEU A 257 -1.46 13.14 2.23
N ILE A 258 -1.91 12.32 1.29
CA ILE A 258 -2.08 12.72 -0.11
C ILE A 258 -3.50 12.46 -0.60
N TRP A 259 -3.97 13.29 -1.57
CA TRP A 259 -5.26 13.12 -2.24
C TRP A 259 -5.24 13.77 -3.61
N SER A 260 -6.19 13.39 -4.46
CA SER A 260 -6.30 13.96 -5.80
C SER A 260 -6.81 15.40 -5.77
N SER A 261 -6.22 16.28 -6.60
CA SER A 261 -6.74 17.64 -6.82
C SER A 261 -7.91 17.66 -7.81
N SER A 262 -8.05 16.63 -8.63
CA SER A 262 -9.09 16.50 -9.65
C SER A 262 -10.37 15.84 -9.14
N GLU A 263 -10.30 15.10 -8.04
CA GLU A 263 -11.44 14.44 -7.43
C GLU A 263 -11.91 15.20 -6.19
N ARG A 264 -13.21 15.51 -6.15
CA ARG A 264 -13.80 16.13 -4.98
C ARG A 264 -14.17 15.04 -3.97
N LEU A 265 -13.51 15.05 -2.81
CA LEU A 265 -13.93 14.25 -1.68
C LEU A 265 -15.34 14.66 -1.25
N GLY A 266 -16.20 13.70 -0.98
CA GLY A 266 -17.48 13.94 -0.34
C GLY A 266 -17.31 14.31 1.15
N LYS A 267 -18.41 14.31 1.91
CA LYS A 267 -18.39 14.71 3.33
C LYS A 267 -17.53 13.79 4.20
N ALA A 268 -17.65 12.48 4.01
CA ALA A 268 -16.95 11.50 4.81
C ALA A 268 -15.44 11.49 4.52
N GLY A 269 -15.05 11.49 3.24
CA GLY A 269 -13.65 11.58 2.85
C GLY A 269 -13.00 12.91 3.25
N SER A 270 -13.72 14.02 3.14
CA SER A 270 -13.24 15.34 3.58
C SER A 270 -13.01 15.38 5.09
N TRP A 271 -13.96 14.85 5.88
CA TRP A 271 -13.82 14.75 7.32
C TRP A 271 -12.60 13.92 7.71
N LEU A 272 -12.41 12.75 7.06
CA LEU A 272 -11.29 11.87 7.35
C LEU A 272 -9.94 12.51 7.01
N ARG A 273 -9.85 13.21 5.86
CA ARG A 273 -8.69 14.03 5.48
C ARG A 273 -8.36 15.06 6.56
N ASP A 274 -9.37 15.78 7.03
CA ASP A 274 -9.18 16.86 8.00
C ASP A 274 -8.82 16.31 9.38
N ALA A 275 -9.43 15.18 9.80
CA ALA A 275 -9.12 14.49 11.03
C ALA A 275 -7.66 14.00 11.07
N PHE A 276 -7.19 13.35 10.01
CA PHE A 276 -5.76 12.98 9.91
C PHE A 276 -4.86 14.21 9.89
N GLY A 277 -5.28 15.28 9.21
CA GLY A 277 -4.51 16.51 9.13
C GLY A 277 -4.38 17.27 10.45
N LEU A 278 -5.20 16.98 11.45
CA LEU A 278 -5.15 17.59 12.78
C LEU A 278 -4.38 16.74 13.80
N THR A 279 -4.14 15.47 13.50
CA THR A 279 -3.44 14.54 14.38
C THR A 279 -1.99 14.41 13.93
N PRO A 280 -1.01 15.02 14.63
CA PRO A 280 0.40 14.84 14.30
C PRO A 280 0.83 13.40 14.56
N ILE A 281 1.68 12.90 13.67
CA ILE A 281 2.33 11.58 13.75
C ILE A 281 3.69 11.71 14.42
#